data_233818fb8464ac9f0046fac7d357fe17
#
_entry.id   233818fb8464ac9f0046fac7d357fe17
#
_cell.length_a   1.000
_cell.length_b   1.000
_cell.length_c   1.000
_cell.angle_alpha   90.00
_cell.angle_beta   90.00
_cell.angle_gamma   90.00
#
_symmetry.space_group_name_H-M   'P 1'
#
loop_
_entity.id
_entity.type
_entity.pdbx_description
1 polymer ?
#
loop_
_entity_poly.entity_id
_entity_poly.type
_entity_poly.pdbx_seq_one_letter_code
_entity_poly.pdbx_strand_id
1 'polypeptide(L)'
;MAIPDRRFTFDLPRRNATLADALAAAIDRPRRPTPRQVLDHFLNVAAVDRVQAWRGEIDPDALTPDHTKADAQIKAERVAQTDFYQDTHCWVFTPLSFATICAGLAELGHLPFACADLYPTEYLDLEFFVAMRPARDPADALDTWRTMTRRLREIGPLSAPLAHH
;
A
#
# COMPACT_ATOMS: atom_id res chain seq x y z
N MET A 1 4.49 -12.85 1.14
CA MET A 1 5.02 -11.54 0.69
C MET A 1 5.11 -10.64 1.90
N ALA A 2 6.19 -9.85 2.00
CA ALA A 2 6.27 -8.70 2.90
C ALA A 2 5.79 -7.46 2.12
N ILE A 3 4.97 -6.64 2.73
CA ILE A 3 4.37 -5.46 2.09
C ILE A 3 4.48 -4.28 3.06
N PRO A 4 5.10 -3.15 2.64
CA PRO A 4 5.21 -1.97 3.48
C PRO A 4 3.83 -1.44 3.90
N ASP A 5 3.70 -1.17 5.20
CA ASP A 5 2.49 -0.54 5.73
C ASP A 5 2.69 0.98 5.76
N ARG A 6 1.93 1.69 4.93
CA ARG A 6 2.07 3.14 4.81
C ARG A 6 1.98 3.88 6.16
N ARG A 7 1.26 3.33 7.13
CA ARG A 7 1.04 3.97 8.43
C ARG A 7 2.34 4.18 9.21
N PHE A 8 3.38 3.39 8.91
CA PHE A 8 4.63 3.36 9.67
C PHE A 8 5.87 3.63 8.82
N THR A 9 5.68 4.03 7.56
CA THR A 9 6.74 4.31 6.59
C THR A 9 6.66 5.76 6.11
N PHE A 10 7.65 6.20 5.32
CA PHE A 10 7.65 7.49 4.64
C PHE A 10 6.43 7.71 3.72
N ASP A 11 5.64 6.66 3.47
CA ASP A 11 4.39 6.72 2.69
C ASP A 11 3.19 7.20 3.52
N LEU A 12 3.36 7.51 4.81
CA LEU A 12 2.27 7.91 5.71
C LEU A 12 1.39 9.05 5.14
N PRO A 13 1.93 10.11 4.52
CA PRO A 13 1.10 11.19 3.96
C PRO A 13 0.41 10.80 2.63
N ARG A 14 0.84 9.72 1.99
CA ARG A 14 0.31 9.29 0.69
C ARG A 14 -1.04 8.60 0.85
N ARG A 15 -1.90 8.68 -0.17
CA ARG A 15 -3.15 7.91 -0.20
C ARG A 15 -2.90 6.42 -0.43
N ASN A 16 -3.79 5.58 0.06
CA ASN A 16 -3.78 4.17 -0.30
C ASN A 16 -4.02 3.99 -1.82
N ALA A 17 -3.38 2.99 -2.40
CA ALA A 17 -3.76 2.47 -3.69
C ALA A 17 -5.23 2.00 -3.68
N THR A 18 -5.89 2.07 -4.82
CA THR A 18 -7.30 1.72 -5.00
C THR A 18 -7.46 0.56 -5.98
N LEU A 19 -8.66 -0.03 -6.03
CA LEU A 19 -8.99 -1.02 -7.06
C LEU A 19 -8.85 -0.44 -8.48
N ALA A 20 -9.20 0.84 -8.66
CA ALA A 20 -9.03 1.50 -9.96
C ALA A 20 -7.56 1.60 -10.38
N ASP A 21 -6.64 1.90 -9.44
CA ASP A 21 -5.20 1.92 -9.73
C ASP A 21 -4.71 0.51 -10.17
N ALA A 22 -5.18 -0.55 -9.50
CA ALA A 22 -4.81 -1.92 -9.83
C ALA A 22 -5.34 -2.36 -11.21
N LEU A 23 -6.60 -2.02 -11.52
CA LEU A 23 -7.21 -2.32 -12.82
C LEU A 23 -6.54 -1.53 -13.95
N ALA A 24 -6.25 -0.24 -13.75
CA ALA A 24 -5.51 0.55 -14.71
C ALA A 24 -4.14 -0.05 -15.02
N ALA A 25 -3.40 -0.47 -13.99
CA ALA A 25 -2.11 -1.13 -14.17
C ALA A 25 -2.23 -2.47 -14.93
N ALA A 26 -3.30 -3.23 -14.71
CA ALA A 26 -3.58 -4.48 -15.46
C ALA A 26 -3.89 -4.22 -16.94
N ILE A 27 -4.54 -3.10 -17.25
CA ILE A 27 -4.88 -2.67 -18.63
C ILE A 27 -3.64 -2.11 -19.33
N ASP A 28 -2.97 -1.15 -18.71
CA ASP A 28 -1.85 -0.41 -19.29
C ASP A 28 -0.55 -1.22 -19.33
N ARG A 29 -0.41 -2.20 -18.42
CA ARG A 29 0.79 -3.07 -18.28
C ARG A 29 2.11 -2.30 -18.28
N PRO A 30 2.25 -1.27 -17.45
CA PRO A 30 3.46 -0.46 -17.42
C PRO A 30 4.67 -1.31 -17.00
N ARG A 31 5.79 -1.17 -17.72
CA ARG A 31 7.04 -1.88 -17.40
C ARG A 31 7.92 -1.11 -16.42
N ARG A 32 7.52 0.12 -16.09
CA ARG A 32 8.23 1.03 -15.18
C ARG A 32 7.23 1.95 -14.48
N PRO A 33 7.64 2.63 -13.42
CA PRO A 33 6.76 3.62 -12.76
C PRO A 33 6.26 4.65 -13.77
N THR A 34 4.97 4.93 -13.71
CA THR A 34 4.35 5.96 -14.55
C THR A 34 4.69 7.36 -14.02
N PRO A 35 4.65 8.43 -14.86
CA PRO A 35 4.86 9.79 -14.40
C PRO A 35 3.96 10.17 -13.21
N ARG A 36 2.70 9.67 -13.18
CA ARG A 36 1.78 9.90 -12.07
C ARG A 36 2.27 9.25 -10.77
N GLN A 37 2.79 8.02 -10.83
CA GLN A 37 3.33 7.33 -9.65
C GLN A 37 4.59 8.02 -9.13
N VAL A 38 5.46 8.50 -10.04
CA VAL A 38 6.63 9.30 -9.69
C VAL A 38 6.23 10.61 -9.01
N LEU A 39 5.26 11.35 -9.56
CA LEU A 39 4.73 12.56 -8.93
C LEU A 39 4.14 12.28 -7.55
N ASP A 40 3.29 11.26 -7.43
CA ASP A 40 2.66 10.92 -6.15
C ASP A 40 3.71 10.58 -5.08
N HIS A 41 4.76 9.83 -5.44
CA HIS A 41 5.85 9.52 -4.52
C HIS A 41 6.61 10.79 -4.11
N PHE A 42 7.23 11.49 -5.06
CA PHE A 42 8.13 12.60 -4.75
C PHE A 42 7.44 13.86 -4.22
N LEU A 43 6.15 14.03 -4.42
CA LEU A 43 5.37 15.13 -3.83
C LEU A 43 4.95 14.88 -2.38
N ASN A 44 4.88 13.61 -1.96
CA ASN A 44 4.17 13.28 -0.72
C ASN A 44 4.99 12.46 0.29
N VAL A 45 6.13 11.85 -0.10
CA VAL A 45 6.95 11.13 0.89
C VAL A 45 7.57 12.09 1.89
N ALA A 46 7.58 11.69 3.16
CA ALA A 46 8.13 12.48 4.24
C ALA A 46 8.82 11.59 5.28
N ALA A 47 9.82 12.14 5.99
CA ALA A 47 10.41 11.45 7.13
C ALA A 47 9.37 11.21 8.23
N VAL A 48 9.31 9.98 8.72
CA VAL A 48 8.33 9.55 9.73
C VAL A 48 9.04 8.95 10.94
N ASP A 49 8.79 9.52 12.12
CA ASP A 49 9.20 8.88 13.37
C ASP A 49 8.28 7.68 13.64
N ARG A 50 8.87 6.48 13.62
CA ARG A 50 8.14 5.23 13.75
C ARG A 50 7.43 5.08 15.10
N VAL A 51 8.06 5.52 16.18
CA VAL A 51 7.48 5.42 17.52
C VAL A 51 6.26 6.32 17.63
N GLN A 52 6.36 7.56 17.16
CA GLN A 52 5.24 8.50 17.15
C GLN A 52 4.11 8.02 16.21
N ALA A 53 4.46 7.45 15.05
CA ALA A 53 3.47 6.87 14.14
C ALA A 53 2.67 5.73 14.82
N TRP A 54 3.35 4.83 15.54
CA TRP A 54 2.72 3.75 16.28
C TRP A 54 1.83 4.24 17.44
N ARG A 55 2.14 5.41 18.02
CA ARG A 55 1.32 6.05 19.05
C ARG A 55 0.15 6.86 18.49
N GLY A 56 0.08 7.03 17.16
CA GLY A 56 -0.93 7.88 16.53
C GLY A 56 -0.71 9.38 16.82
N GLU A 57 0.52 9.78 17.12
CA GLU A 57 0.90 11.15 17.50
C GLU A 57 1.28 12.02 16.30
N ILE A 58 1.32 11.45 15.08
CA ILE A 58 1.68 12.17 13.86
C ILE A 58 0.40 12.59 13.12
N ASP A 59 0.29 13.88 12.84
CA ASP A 59 -0.64 14.38 11.84
C ASP A 59 0.01 14.27 10.45
N PRO A 60 -0.49 13.38 9.56
CA PRO A 60 0.08 13.20 8.22
C PRO A 60 0.06 14.45 7.36
N ASP A 61 -0.93 15.34 7.57
CA ASP A 61 -1.10 16.57 6.80
C ASP A 61 -0.12 17.68 7.25
N ALA A 62 0.46 17.55 8.45
CA ALA A 62 1.47 18.47 8.97
C ALA A 62 2.90 18.10 8.58
N LEU A 63 3.13 16.92 7.97
CA LEU A 63 4.45 16.49 7.56
C LEU A 63 4.98 17.31 6.38
N THR A 64 6.27 17.63 6.42
CA THR A 64 6.94 18.31 5.31
C THR A 64 7.48 17.27 4.33
N PRO A 65 7.12 17.33 3.04
CA PRO A 65 7.68 16.43 2.04
C PRO A 65 9.21 16.52 1.94
N ASP A 66 9.87 15.38 1.71
CA ASP A 66 11.33 15.26 1.60
C ASP A 66 11.88 15.91 0.31
N HIS A 67 11.03 16.17 -0.67
CA HIS A 67 11.42 16.69 -1.97
C HIS A 67 10.64 17.95 -2.34
N THR A 68 11.26 18.78 -3.17
CA THR A 68 10.58 19.97 -3.71
C THR A 68 9.60 19.60 -4.83
N LYS A 69 8.59 20.44 -5.06
CA LYS A 69 7.67 20.26 -6.19
C LYS A 69 8.39 20.28 -7.55
N ALA A 70 9.45 21.10 -7.66
CA ALA A 70 10.28 21.18 -8.87
C ALA A 70 11.03 19.86 -9.13
N ASP A 71 11.62 19.26 -8.08
CA ASP A 71 12.31 17.97 -8.21
C ASP A 71 11.34 16.85 -8.63
N ALA A 72 10.15 16.81 -8.04
CA ALA A 72 9.11 15.84 -8.40
C ALA A 72 8.71 15.99 -9.88
N GLN A 73 8.51 17.21 -10.35
CA GLN A 73 8.19 17.49 -11.74
C GLN A 73 9.29 17.05 -12.70
N ILE A 74 10.56 17.45 -12.45
CA ILE A 74 11.71 17.06 -13.28
C ILE A 74 11.83 15.54 -13.41
N LYS A 75 11.69 14.81 -12.29
CA LYS A 75 11.74 13.34 -12.29
C LYS A 75 10.62 12.71 -13.11
N ALA A 76 9.41 13.22 -13.00
CA ALA A 76 8.25 12.73 -13.75
C ALA A 76 8.36 13.02 -15.24
N GLU A 77 8.81 14.21 -15.62
CA GLU A 77 9.08 14.58 -17.02
C GLU A 77 10.16 13.68 -17.63
N ARG A 78 11.23 13.41 -16.89
CA ARG A 78 12.29 12.51 -17.34
C ARG A 78 11.75 11.10 -17.65
N VAL A 79 10.91 10.55 -16.76
CA VAL A 79 10.28 9.24 -16.96
C VAL A 79 9.32 9.26 -18.16
N ALA A 80 8.59 10.37 -18.37
CA ALA A 80 7.67 10.50 -19.49
C ALA A 80 8.37 10.59 -20.85
N GLN A 81 9.53 11.25 -20.89
CA GLN A 81 10.22 11.60 -22.15
C GLN A 81 11.33 10.60 -22.53
N THR A 82 11.75 9.73 -21.61
CA THR A 82 12.87 8.81 -21.82
C THR A 82 12.56 7.41 -21.31
N ASP A 83 13.46 6.46 -21.58
CA ASP A 83 13.39 5.10 -21.01
C ASP A 83 14.02 4.99 -19.60
N PHE A 84 14.25 6.13 -18.94
CA PHE A 84 14.83 6.15 -17.62
C PHE A 84 13.92 5.48 -16.59
N TYR A 85 14.48 4.54 -15.82
CA TYR A 85 13.80 3.94 -14.68
C TYR A 85 14.03 4.81 -13.45
N GLN A 86 12.95 5.29 -12.84
CA GLN A 86 12.97 6.01 -11.57
C GLN A 86 12.47 5.06 -10.48
N ASP A 87 13.35 4.70 -9.55
CA ASP A 87 12.95 3.91 -8.40
C ASP A 87 11.92 4.68 -7.56
N THR A 88 10.79 4.05 -7.29
CA THR A 88 9.61 4.72 -6.75
C THR A 88 8.69 3.69 -6.11
N HIS A 89 8.19 3.96 -4.91
CA HIS A 89 7.08 3.18 -4.36
C HIS A 89 5.80 3.46 -5.16
N CYS A 90 5.48 2.56 -6.08
CA CYS A 90 4.30 2.68 -6.95
C CYS A 90 3.00 2.37 -6.22
N TRP A 91 3.06 1.54 -5.19
CA TRP A 91 1.91 1.00 -4.48
C TRP A 91 2.01 1.33 -3.00
N VAL A 92 0.89 1.77 -2.44
CA VAL A 92 0.79 2.21 -1.05
C VAL A 92 -0.37 1.49 -0.40
N PHE A 93 -0.10 0.72 0.67
CA PHE A 93 -1.10 -0.11 1.30
C PHE A 93 -1.13 0.04 2.82
N THR A 94 -2.29 -0.29 3.38
CA THR A 94 -2.46 -0.85 4.72
C THR A 94 -2.93 -2.29 4.58
N PRO A 95 -2.86 -3.15 5.61
CA PRO A 95 -3.41 -4.51 5.55
C PRO A 95 -4.85 -4.55 5.03
N LEU A 96 -5.71 -3.66 5.53
CA LEU A 96 -7.11 -3.59 5.14
C LEU A 96 -7.28 -3.13 3.68
N SER A 97 -6.56 -2.11 3.23
CA SER A 97 -6.67 -1.62 1.85
C SER A 97 -6.18 -2.67 0.86
N PHE A 98 -5.11 -3.39 1.16
CA PHE A 98 -4.60 -4.48 0.35
C PHE A 98 -5.62 -5.61 0.22
N ALA A 99 -6.16 -6.13 1.35
CA ALA A 99 -7.16 -7.18 1.33
C ALA A 99 -8.45 -6.76 0.57
N THR A 100 -8.85 -5.49 0.70
CA THR A 100 -10.02 -4.94 -0.01
C THR A 100 -9.81 -4.93 -1.52
N ILE A 101 -8.63 -4.52 -1.99
CA ILE A 101 -8.27 -4.54 -3.42
C ILE A 101 -8.24 -5.98 -3.93
N CYS A 102 -7.61 -6.90 -3.19
CA CYS A 102 -7.57 -8.31 -3.56
C CYS A 102 -8.98 -8.93 -3.67
N ALA A 103 -9.89 -8.59 -2.75
CA ALA A 103 -11.29 -9.02 -2.84
C ALA A 103 -11.96 -8.49 -4.12
N GLY A 104 -11.76 -7.22 -4.47
CA GLY A 104 -12.29 -6.62 -5.70
C GLY A 104 -11.71 -7.25 -6.97
N LEU A 105 -10.40 -7.52 -6.98
CA LEU A 105 -9.75 -8.22 -8.10
C LEU A 105 -10.23 -9.66 -8.25
N ALA A 106 -10.44 -10.38 -7.14
CA ALA A 106 -11.00 -11.74 -7.15
C ALA A 106 -12.45 -11.76 -7.66
N GLU A 107 -13.28 -10.78 -7.25
CA GLU A 107 -14.66 -10.62 -7.72
C GLU A 107 -14.74 -10.42 -9.24
N LEU A 108 -13.77 -9.73 -9.81
CA LEU A 108 -13.66 -9.48 -11.26
C LEU A 108 -12.91 -10.61 -12.00
N GLY A 109 -12.47 -11.65 -11.32
CA GLY A 109 -11.74 -12.77 -11.91
C GLY A 109 -10.28 -12.46 -12.28
N HIS A 110 -9.72 -11.36 -11.78
CA HIS A 110 -8.34 -10.93 -12.07
C HIS A 110 -7.30 -11.48 -11.08
N LEU A 111 -7.71 -12.09 -9.97
CA LEU A 111 -6.81 -12.64 -8.96
C LEU A 111 -7.03 -14.15 -8.77
N PRO A 112 -6.15 -15.01 -9.35
CA PRO A 112 -6.30 -16.48 -9.25
C PRO A 112 -5.67 -17.03 -7.95
N PHE A 113 -5.51 -16.21 -6.92
CA PHE A 113 -4.93 -16.59 -5.63
C PHE A 113 -5.90 -16.33 -4.50
N ALA A 114 -6.05 -17.33 -3.64
CA ALA A 114 -6.79 -17.26 -2.39
C ALA A 114 -5.85 -16.73 -1.27
N CYS A 115 -6.42 -16.01 -0.32
CA CYS A 115 -5.74 -15.64 0.91
C CYS A 115 -5.62 -16.85 1.82
N ALA A 116 -4.40 -17.32 2.09
CA ALA A 116 -4.16 -18.36 3.08
C ALA A 116 -4.10 -17.76 4.49
N ASP A 117 -3.38 -16.64 4.67
CA ASP A 117 -3.39 -15.83 5.88
C ASP A 117 -2.84 -14.43 5.60
N LEU A 118 -3.11 -13.49 6.54
CA LEU A 118 -2.53 -12.16 6.56
C LEU A 118 -2.20 -11.81 8.01
N TYR A 119 -0.93 -11.48 8.23
CA TYR A 119 -0.38 -11.08 9.52
C TYR A 119 -0.19 -9.55 9.50
N PRO A 120 -1.01 -8.80 10.27
CA PRO A 120 -0.86 -7.35 10.37
C PRO A 120 0.52 -6.95 10.86
N THR A 121 0.92 -5.71 10.57
CA THR A 121 2.19 -5.14 11.04
C THR A 121 2.28 -5.22 12.56
N GLU A 122 3.37 -5.78 13.07
CA GLU A 122 3.63 -5.85 14.51
C GLU A 122 4.24 -4.53 15.03
N TYR A 123 4.22 -4.35 16.34
CA TYR A 123 4.71 -3.13 16.97
C TYR A 123 6.16 -2.83 16.59
N LEU A 124 6.40 -1.62 16.08
CA LEU A 124 7.66 -1.12 15.53
C LEU A 124 8.15 -1.78 14.24
N ASP A 125 7.41 -2.70 13.66
CA ASP A 125 7.67 -3.17 12.29
C ASP A 125 7.16 -2.15 11.25
N LEU A 126 7.59 -2.34 10.00
CA LEU A 126 7.24 -1.50 8.86
C LEU A 126 6.33 -2.20 7.85
N GLU A 127 6.20 -3.51 7.98
CA GLU A 127 5.59 -4.38 6.98
C GLU A 127 4.54 -5.29 7.59
N PHE A 128 3.54 -5.63 6.79
CA PHE A 128 2.65 -6.74 7.05
C PHE A 128 2.97 -7.91 6.11
N PHE A 129 2.59 -9.11 6.51
CA PHE A 129 2.89 -10.31 5.74
C PHE A 129 1.63 -10.96 5.21
N VAL A 130 1.69 -11.40 3.95
CA VAL A 130 0.58 -12.07 3.27
C VAL A 130 1.03 -13.41 2.74
N ALA A 131 0.32 -14.47 3.15
CA ALA A 131 0.41 -15.80 2.59
C ALA A 131 -0.72 -16.03 1.58
N MET A 132 -0.38 -16.40 0.37
CA MET A 132 -1.34 -16.74 -0.68
C MET A 132 -1.08 -18.16 -1.19
N ARG A 133 -2.13 -18.79 -1.69
CA ARG A 133 -2.07 -20.06 -2.41
C ARG A 133 -2.87 -19.95 -3.71
N PRO A 134 -2.63 -20.81 -4.70
CA PRO A 134 -3.53 -20.91 -5.84
C PRO A 134 -4.97 -21.14 -5.37
N ALA A 135 -5.91 -20.41 -5.95
CA ALA A 135 -7.33 -20.63 -5.67
C ALA A 135 -7.79 -21.95 -6.32
N ARG A 136 -8.69 -22.65 -5.64
CA ARG A 136 -9.33 -23.87 -6.19
C ARG A 136 -10.29 -23.55 -7.32
N ASP A 137 -10.98 -22.44 -7.18
CA ASP A 137 -11.91 -21.85 -8.13
C ASP A 137 -12.09 -20.34 -7.85
N PRO A 138 -12.80 -19.57 -8.68
CA PRO A 138 -13.00 -18.14 -8.46
C PRO A 138 -13.72 -17.80 -7.15
N ALA A 139 -14.63 -18.66 -6.67
CA ALA A 139 -15.35 -18.44 -5.42
C ALA A 139 -14.41 -18.56 -4.21
N ASP A 140 -13.49 -19.52 -4.22
CA ASP A 140 -12.48 -19.71 -3.18
C ASP A 140 -11.58 -18.46 -3.03
N ALA A 141 -11.16 -17.86 -4.14
CA ALA A 141 -10.39 -16.60 -4.09
C ALA A 141 -11.23 -15.48 -3.43
N LEU A 142 -12.44 -15.25 -3.92
CA LEU A 142 -13.31 -14.19 -3.43
C LEU A 142 -13.68 -14.36 -1.95
N ASP A 143 -14.07 -15.56 -1.54
CA ASP A 143 -14.53 -15.84 -0.17
C ASP A 143 -13.41 -15.67 0.85
N THR A 144 -12.19 -16.11 0.53
CA THR A 144 -11.05 -15.97 1.43
C THR A 144 -10.64 -14.50 1.61
N TRP A 145 -10.61 -13.71 0.53
CA TRP A 145 -10.29 -12.28 0.61
C TRP A 145 -11.39 -11.48 1.30
N ARG A 146 -12.67 -11.77 1.06
CA ARG A 146 -13.78 -11.14 1.79
C ARG A 146 -13.74 -11.46 3.28
N THR A 147 -13.44 -12.70 3.64
CA THR A 147 -13.29 -13.12 5.04
C THR A 147 -12.14 -12.38 5.70
N MET A 148 -10.98 -12.27 5.03
CA MET A 148 -9.84 -11.52 5.55
C MET A 148 -10.15 -10.03 5.70
N THR A 149 -10.82 -9.42 4.73
CA THR A 149 -11.24 -8.01 4.81
C THR A 149 -12.17 -7.77 6.01
N ARG A 150 -13.11 -8.66 6.29
CA ARG A 150 -13.99 -8.58 7.46
C ARG A 150 -13.18 -8.69 8.76
N ARG A 151 -12.31 -9.70 8.88
CA ARG A 151 -11.43 -9.88 10.06
C ARG A 151 -10.60 -8.64 10.35
N LEU A 152 -10.00 -8.02 9.33
CA LEU A 152 -9.20 -6.81 9.50
C LEU A 152 -10.01 -5.58 9.92
N ARG A 153 -11.27 -5.48 9.52
CA ARG A 153 -12.19 -4.43 9.99
C ARG A 153 -12.56 -4.61 11.47
N GLU A 154 -12.74 -5.85 11.91
CA GLU A 154 -13.06 -6.17 13.30
C GLU A 154 -11.90 -5.90 14.26
N ILE A 155 -10.65 -6.13 13.82
CA ILE A 155 -9.44 -5.80 14.59
C ILE A 155 -9.31 -4.29 14.79
N GLY A 156 -9.84 -3.50 13.86
CA GLY A 156 -9.73 -2.04 13.87
C GLY A 156 -8.33 -1.52 13.53
N PRO A 157 -8.11 -0.21 13.59
CA PRO A 157 -6.77 0.35 13.50
C PRO A 157 -5.93 -0.16 14.68
N LEU A 158 -4.72 -0.66 14.39
CA LEU A 158 -3.81 -1.14 15.42
C LEU A 158 -3.57 0.00 16.44
N SER A 159 -4.11 -0.15 17.64
CA SER A 159 -3.77 0.69 18.78
C SER A 159 -2.37 0.29 19.25
N ALA A 160 -1.53 1.24 19.64
CA ALA A 160 -0.30 0.93 20.33
C ALA A 160 -0.64 0.01 21.52
N PRO A 161 0.14 -1.06 21.80
CA PRO A 161 -0.08 -1.86 22.99
C PRO A 161 -0.07 -0.92 24.19
N LEU A 162 -1.12 -1.02 25.01
CA LEU A 162 -1.15 -0.33 26.29
C LEU A 162 0.15 -0.69 27.02
N ALA A 163 0.95 0.33 27.36
CA ALA A 163 2.17 0.13 28.12
C ALA A 163 1.77 -0.61 29.40
N HIS A 164 2.15 -1.87 29.49
CA HIS A 164 2.08 -2.58 30.76
C HIS A 164 3.15 -1.96 31.67
N HIS A 165 2.67 -1.18 32.65
CA HIS A 165 3.45 -0.66 33.75
C HIS A 165 3.93 -1.80 34.64
#